data_a00b896812e693d0d033a6655ca2f09c
#
_entry.id   a00b896812e693d0d033a6655ca2f09c
#
_cell.length_a   1.000
_cell.length_b   1.000
_cell.length_c   1.000
_cell.angle_alpha   90.00
_cell.angle_beta   90.00
_cell.angle_gamma   90.00
#
_symmetry.space_group_name_H-M   'P 1'
#
loop_
_entity.id
_entity.type
_entity.pdbx_description
1 polymer ?
#
loop_
_entity_poly.entity_id
_entity_poly.type
_entity_poly.pdbx_seq_one_letter_code
_entity_poly.pdbx_strand_id
1 'polypeptide(L)'
;MLFRSVGCLLALWGAYRVTNVNQAKKTDFRELGSIWENKKSLLIAALPFAITLGVLPYVIRIEKFILSVELGLEEVALFHVAQLAWLAGLLIPQAMRAALLPVLGASRDDEELYNGHLNRVESIAFGLVPIGLVSGAGIVTLLLPVAFPSEYFDGSLGASAQDIFMLLLAGWAMTVLSVPSYTSLQAGTRPWRFTGLIALVVIMATLIGWFLINWGADQSVGTALEMAAYASVASTFIMLFAGIGLSQRWKEFKSRGLQWALTIGLVFVTCFALSERSWWALSGLPLFILLPQALEAMQTTVGSQLPEKTLEVE
;
A
#
# COMPACT_ATOMS: atom_id res chain seq x y z
N MET A 1 19.03 -12.66 -3.99
CA MET A 1 19.26 -11.87 -2.75
C MET A 1 20.54 -11.03 -2.82
N LEU A 2 21.66 -11.51 -3.31
CA LEU A 2 22.95 -10.80 -3.40
C LEU A 2 22.88 -9.42 -4.11
N PHE A 3 22.14 -9.29 -5.22
CA PHE A 3 22.05 -8.03 -5.98
C PHE A 3 21.37 -6.89 -5.21
N ARG A 4 20.41 -7.18 -4.34
CA ARG A 4 19.76 -6.13 -3.52
C ARG A 4 20.68 -5.63 -2.40
N SER A 5 21.47 -6.53 -1.81
CA SER A 5 22.43 -6.16 -0.75
C SER A 5 23.59 -5.33 -1.31
N VAL A 6 24.06 -5.63 -2.51
CA VAL A 6 25.10 -4.84 -3.21
C VAL A 6 24.56 -3.46 -3.59
N GLY A 7 23.31 -3.35 -4.06
CA GLY A 7 22.66 -2.07 -4.36
C GLY A 7 22.52 -1.16 -3.14
N CYS A 8 22.13 -1.72 -1.99
CA CYS A 8 22.07 -0.97 -0.72
C CYS A 8 23.46 -0.52 -0.24
N LEU A 9 24.48 -1.37 -0.38
CA LEU A 9 25.85 -1.01 -0.02
C LEU A 9 26.43 0.07 -0.94
N LEU A 10 26.14 0.02 -2.24
CA LEU A 10 26.54 1.06 -3.19
C LEU A 10 25.83 2.39 -2.94
N ALA A 11 24.53 2.36 -2.58
CA ALA A 11 23.77 3.54 -2.22
C ALA A 11 24.28 4.17 -0.91
N LEU A 12 24.59 3.35 0.10
CA LEU A 12 25.23 3.80 1.36
C LEU A 12 26.63 4.36 1.11
N TRP A 13 27.42 3.72 0.25
CA TRP A 13 28.75 4.19 -0.10
C TRP A 13 28.70 5.49 -0.91
N GLY A 14 27.76 5.62 -1.84
CA GLY A 14 27.49 6.84 -2.60
C GLY A 14 27.05 8.00 -1.70
N ALA A 15 26.12 7.76 -0.79
CA ALA A 15 25.69 8.73 0.22
C ALA A 15 26.84 9.13 1.15
N TYR A 16 27.66 8.18 1.58
CA TYR A 16 28.87 8.43 2.39
C TYR A 16 29.90 9.28 1.62
N ARG A 17 30.10 9.05 0.32
CA ARG A 17 31.01 9.88 -0.51
C ARG A 17 30.49 11.30 -0.70
N VAL A 18 29.20 11.47 -1.00
CA VAL A 18 28.59 12.79 -1.19
C VAL A 18 28.63 13.62 0.10
N THR A 19 28.39 13.02 1.23
CA THR A 19 28.49 13.70 2.55
C THR A 19 29.92 14.05 2.92
N ASN A 20 30.91 13.20 2.61
CA ASN A 20 32.32 13.47 2.93
C ASN A 20 32.99 14.53 2.01
N VAL A 21 32.58 14.61 0.73
CA VAL A 21 33.15 15.60 -0.20
C VAL A 21 32.73 17.04 0.15
N ASN A 22 31.54 17.22 0.76
CA ASN A 22 31.06 18.54 1.17
C ASN A 22 31.52 18.95 2.59
N GLN A 23 32.07 18.07 3.41
CA GLN A 23 32.52 18.36 4.77
C GLN A 23 34.03 18.43 4.97
N ALA A 24 34.84 18.34 3.92
CA ALA A 24 36.32 18.41 4.02
C ALA A 24 36.86 19.84 4.27
N LYS A 25 36.10 20.74 4.93
CA LYS A 25 36.60 21.98 5.51
C LYS A 25 36.60 21.86 7.02
N LYS A 26 37.84 21.64 7.58
CA LYS A 26 38.25 21.83 8.96
C LYS A 26 37.13 21.70 10.02
N THR A 27 36.88 20.50 10.50
CA THR A 27 36.17 20.27 11.75
C THR A 27 37.14 20.23 12.92
N ASP A 28 36.98 21.16 13.83
CA ASP A 28 37.71 21.22 15.11
C ASP A 28 37.34 20.00 15.98
N PHE A 29 38.29 19.38 16.65
CA PHE A 29 38.09 18.16 17.48
C PHE A 29 37.04 18.33 18.60
N ARG A 30 36.67 19.55 18.94
CA ARG A 30 35.58 19.85 19.90
C ARG A 30 34.19 19.56 19.36
N GLU A 31 33.99 19.57 18.03
CA GLU A 31 32.71 19.24 17.42
C GLU A 31 32.43 17.72 17.34
N LEU A 32 33.47 16.87 17.52
CA LEU A 32 33.30 15.41 17.48
C LEU A 32 32.38 14.88 18.58
N GLY A 33 32.35 15.49 19.76
CA GLY A 33 31.42 15.15 20.85
C GLY A 33 29.96 15.43 20.48
N SER A 34 29.70 16.61 19.92
CA SER A 34 28.36 17.03 19.47
C SER A 34 27.88 16.22 18.25
N ILE A 35 28.80 15.83 17.37
CA ILE A 35 28.52 14.97 16.22
C ILE A 35 28.14 13.56 16.72
N TRP A 36 28.74 13.04 17.78
CA TRP A 36 28.41 11.72 18.33
C TRP A 36 27.07 11.70 19.04
N GLU A 37 26.72 12.72 19.80
CA GLU A 37 25.40 12.90 20.41
C GLU A 37 24.31 13.08 19.32
N ASN A 38 24.59 13.86 18.29
CA ASN A 38 23.72 14.00 17.11
C ASN A 38 23.53 12.67 16.36
N LYS A 39 24.58 11.84 16.23
CA LYS A 39 24.49 10.50 15.61
C LYS A 39 23.61 9.55 16.42
N LYS A 40 23.73 9.56 17.74
CA LYS A 40 22.89 8.75 18.64
C LYS A 40 21.42 9.16 18.53
N SER A 41 21.15 10.46 18.54
CA SER A 41 19.80 11.01 18.34
C SER A 41 19.24 10.62 16.98
N LEU A 42 20.03 10.73 15.91
CA LEU A 42 19.65 10.33 14.56
C LEU A 42 19.37 8.83 14.46
N LEU A 43 20.21 7.98 15.07
CA LEU A 43 20.01 6.53 15.14
C LEU A 43 18.70 6.17 15.85
N ILE A 44 18.43 6.81 17.00
CA ILE A 44 17.19 6.59 17.75
C ILE A 44 15.97 7.04 16.94
N ALA A 45 16.06 8.16 16.22
CA ALA A 45 15.00 8.65 15.35
C ALA A 45 14.80 7.77 14.12
N ALA A 46 15.86 7.14 13.58
CA ALA A 46 15.79 6.25 12.43
C ALA A 46 15.33 4.83 12.79
N LEU A 47 15.46 4.41 14.05
CA LEU A 47 15.14 3.05 14.50
C LEU A 47 13.71 2.60 14.16
N PRO A 48 12.64 3.41 14.38
CA PRO A 48 11.28 3.04 14.00
C PRO A 48 11.14 2.72 12.51
N PHE A 49 11.79 3.52 11.66
CA PHE A 49 11.76 3.30 10.21
C PHE A 49 12.57 2.07 9.80
N ALA A 50 13.72 1.83 10.42
CA ALA A 50 14.53 0.64 10.16
C ALA A 50 13.78 -0.65 10.53
N ILE A 51 13.11 -0.68 11.69
CA ILE A 51 12.25 -1.79 12.11
C ILE A 51 11.11 -1.97 11.09
N THR A 52 10.42 -0.90 10.74
CA THR A 52 9.31 -0.95 9.78
C THR A 52 9.74 -1.48 8.42
N LEU A 53 10.85 -0.98 7.87
CA LEU A 53 11.37 -1.42 6.58
C LEU A 53 11.85 -2.89 6.62
N GLY A 54 12.35 -3.35 7.75
CA GLY A 54 12.73 -4.76 7.95
C GLY A 54 11.53 -5.69 8.04
N VAL A 55 10.43 -5.24 8.64
CA VAL A 55 9.23 -6.06 8.89
C VAL A 55 8.23 -6.02 7.72
N LEU A 56 8.11 -4.89 7.03
CA LEU A 56 7.13 -4.70 5.95
C LEU A 56 7.14 -5.79 4.86
N PRO A 57 8.31 -6.32 4.40
CA PRO A 57 8.33 -7.41 3.42
C PRO A 57 7.68 -8.71 3.91
N TYR A 58 7.59 -8.93 5.22
CA TYR A 58 6.95 -10.12 5.79
C TYR A 58 5.42 -10.04 5.66
N VAL A 59 4.83 -8.85 5.78
CA VAL A 59 3.38 -8.66 5.60
C VAL A 59 2.90 -9.26 4.27
N ILE A 60 3.69 -9.06 3.20
CA ILE A 60 3.35 -9.52 1.83
C ILE A 60 3.59 -11.03 1.66
N ARG A 61 4.27 -11.69 2.59
CA ARG A 61 4.70 -13.09 2.47
C ARG A 61 4.06 -14.02 3.48
N ILE A 62 3.33 -13.49 4.44
CA ILE A 62 2.77 -14.27 5.56
C ILE A 62 1.86 -15.37 5.03
N GLU A 63 0.93 -15.04 4.13
CA GLU A 63 -0.03 -15.99 3.59
C GLU A 63 0.68 -17.11 2.82
N LYS A 64 1.70 -16.78 2.01
CA LYS A 64 2.49 -17.79 1.29
C LYS A 64 3.26 -18.70 2.21
N PHE A 65 3.77 -18.15 3.32
CA PHE A 65 4.46 -18.96 4.32
C PHE A 65 3.50 -19.95 4.97
N ILE A 66 2.31 -19.49 5.37
CA ILE A 66 1.29 -20.36 5.98
C ILE A 66 0.81 -21.41 4.97
N LEU A 67 0.49 -20.99 3.73
CA LEU A 67 0.11 -21.92 2.65
C LEU A 67 1.19 -22.97 2.39
N SER A 68 2.49 -22.61 2.47
CA SER A 68 3.58 -23.57 2.24
C SER A 68 3.73 -24.61 3.36
N VAL A 69 3.16 -24.36 4.53
CA VAL A 69 3.11 -25.31 5.65
C VAL A 69 1.92 -26.26 5.50
N GLU A 70 0.78 -25.76 5.01
CA GLU A 70 -0.49 -26.49 4.96
C GLU A 70 -0.74 -27.19 3.62
N LEU A 71 -0.21 -26.63 2.50
CA LEU A 71 -0.45 -27.11 1.15
C LEU A 71 0.89 -27.44 0.44
N GLY A 72 0.78 -27.91 -0.80
CA GLY A 72 1.93 -28.17 -1.67
C GLY A 72 2.55 -26.92 -2.31
N LEU A 73 3.68 -27.11 -2.98
CA LEU A 73 4.39 -26.00 -3.64
C LEU A 73 3.64 -25.49 -4.89
N GLU A 74 2.84 -26.34 -5.53
CA GLU A 74 2.09 -26.00 -6.74
C GLU A 74 0.97 -25.00 -6.41
N GLU A 75 0.24 -25.22 -5.31
CA GLU A 75 -0.81 -24.36 -4.81
C GLU A 75 -0.25 -23.01 -4.33
N VAL A 76 0.91 -23.04 -3.67
CA VAL A 76 1.63 -21.81 -3.30
C VAL A 76 2.07 -21.04 -4.54
N ALA A 77 2.49 -21.74 -5.62
CA ALA A 77 2.85 -21.11 -6.88
C ALA A 77 1.63 -20.43 -7.54
N LEU A 78 0.44 -21.07 -7.52
CA LEU A 78 -0.80 -20.48 -8.00
C LEU A 78 -1.11 -19.17 -7.27
N PHE A 79 -1.11 -19.20 -5.94
CA PHE A 79 -1.32 -18.00 -5.13
C PHE A 79 -0.27 -16.92 -5.42
N HIS A 80 0.99 -17.33 -5.66
CA HIS A 80 2.06 -16.41 -6.02
C HIS A 80 1.83 -15.72 -7.37
N VAL A 81 1.32 -16.44 -8.38
CA VAL A 81 0.96 -15.87 -9.69
C VAL A 81 -0.11 -14.79 -9.53
N ALA A 82 -1.18 -15.07 -8.78
CA ALA A 82 -2.20 -14.07 -8.47
C ALA A 82 -1.61 -12.85 -7.73
N GLN A 83 -0.74 -13.10 -6.76
CA GLN A 83 -0.13 -12.03 -5.97
C GLN A 83 0.88 -11.19 -6.77
N LEU A 84 1.55 -11.73 -7.79
CA LEU A 84 2.44 -10.95 -8.66
C LEU A 84 1.70 -9.81 -9.37
N ALA A 85 0.51 -10.10 -9.92
CA ALA A 85 -0.33 -9.08 -10.54
C ALA A 85 -0.79 -8.01 -9.52
N TRP A 86 -1.17 -8.43 -8.33
CA TRP A 86 -1.52 -7.53 -7.23
C TRP A 86 -0.34 -6.64 -6.81
N LEU A 87 0.89 -7.20 -6.71
CA LEU A 87 2.11 -6.45 -6.38
C LEU A 87 2.43 -5.38 -7.44
N ALA A 88 2.19 -5.67 -8.73
CA ALA A 88 2.33 -4.65 -9.78
C ALA A 88 1.37 -3.48 -9.55
N GLY A 89 0.14 -3.75 -9.14
CA GLY A 89 -0.84 -2.72 -8.78
C GLY A 89 -0.41 -1.83 -7.60
N LEU A 90 0.40 -2.34 -6.68
CA LEU A 90 0.91 -1.57 -5.54
C LEU A 90 1.86 -0.43 -5.91
N LEU A 91 2.34 -0.36 -7.15
CA LEU A 91 3.12 0.79 -7.65
C LEU A 91 2.32 2.09 -7.56
N ILE A 92 0.99 2.05 -7.75
CA ILE A 92 0.11 3.22 -7.67
C ILE A 92 0.10 3.82 -6.26
N PRO A 93 -0.29 3.11 -5.19
CA PRO A 93 -0.27 3.67 -3.84
C PRO A 93 1.14 4.03 -3.37
N GLN A 94 2.19 3.35 -3.86
CA GLN A 94 3.58 3.73 -3.56
C GLN A 94 3.96 5.06 -4.21
N ALA A 95 3.58 5.30 -5.46
CA ALA A 95 3.81 6.57 -6.16
C ALA A 95 3.04 7.71 -5.46
N MET A 96 1.77 7.50 -5.10
CA MET A 96 0.98 8.46 -4.34
C MET A 96 1.66 8.84 -3.02
N ARG A 97 2.14 7.85 -2.28
CA ARG A 97 2.87 8.06 -1.03
C ARG A 97 4.16 8.84 -1.24
N ALA A 98 4.96 8.46 -2.26
CA ALA A 98 6.23 9.12 -2.57
C ALA A 98 6.03 10.60 -2.94
N ALA A 99 4.95 10.93 -3.63
CA ALA A 99 4.59 12.32 -3.96
C ALA A 99 4.06 13.09 -2.75
N LEU A 100 3.25 12.45 -1.90
CA LEU A 100 2.60 13.09 -0.76
C LEU A 100 3.56 13.37 0.40
N LEU A 101 4.50 12.46 0.66
CA LEU A 101 5.37 12.51 1.85
C LEU A 101 6.18 13.82 1.97
N PRO A 102 6.88 14.32 0.92
CA PRO A 102 7.62 15.59 1.01
C PRO A 102 6.69 16.79 1.19
N VAL A 103 5.51 16.77 0.56
CA VAL A 103 4.52 17.85 0.66
C VAL A 103 3.98 17.97 2.08
N LEU A 104 3.66 16.84 2.72
CA LEU A 104 3.26 16.82 4.14
C LEU A 104 4.40 17.26 5.07
N GLY A 105 5.64 16.91 4.73
CA GLY A 105 6.80 17.38 5.49
C GLY A 105 6.96 18.91 5.45
N ALA A 106 6.74 19.51 4.28
CA ALA A 106 6.84 20.95 4.07
C ALA A 106 5.68 21.75 4.70
N SER A 107 4.48 21.18 4.75
CA SER A 107 3.26 21.82 5.31
C SER A 107 3.00 21.46 6.78
N ARG A 108 3.96 20.87 7.48
CA ARG A 108 3.78 20.35 8.85
C ARG A 108 3.31 21.41 9.86
N ASP A 109 3.80 22.63 9.73
CA ASP A 109 3.53 23.73 10.66
C ASP A 109 2.24 24.50 10.32
N ASP A 110 1.62 24.18 9.18
CA ASP A 110 0.35 24.74 8.73
C ASP A 110 -0.70 23.63 8.67
N GLU A 111 -1.55 23.57 9.72
CA GLU A 111 -2.55 22.50 9.87
C GLU A 111 -3.62 22.53 8.77
N GLU A 112 -4.01 23.71 8.29
CA GLU A 112 -5.01 23.85 7.23
C GLU A 112 -4.46 23.33 5.90
N LEU A 113 -3.27 23.74 5.54
CA LEU A 113 -2.58 23.28 4.33
C LEU A 113 -2.28 21.78 4.38
N TYR A 114 -1.82 21.28 5.54
CA TYR A 114 -1.55 19.86 5.76
C TYR A 114 -2.80 19.01 5.56
N ASN A 115 -3.92 19.38 6.20
CA ASN A 115 -5.19 18.67 6.05
C ASN A 115 -5.77 18.82 4.64
N GLY A 116 -5.58 19.97 4.01
CA GLY A 116 -5.94 20.21 2.61
C GLY A 116 -5.29 19.21 1.66
N HIS A 117 -3.98 18.97 1.81
CA HIS A 117 -3.24 17.97 1.03
C HIS A 117 -3.76 16.55 1.26
N LEU A 118 -4.01 16.18 2.51
CA LEU A 118 -4.54 14.86 2.84
C LEU A 118 -5.94 14.63 2.23
N ASN A 119 -6.84 15.61 2.35
CA ASN A 119 -8.19 15.52 1.80
C ASN A 119 -8.20 15.44 0.26
N ARG A 120 -7.26 16.14 -0.39
CA ARG A 120 -7.09 16.07 -1.84
C ARG A 120 -6.64 14.68 -2.29
N VAL A 121 -5.62 14.11 -1.63
CA VAL A 121 -5.13 12.75 -1.95
C VAL A 121 -6.20 11.70 -1.63
N GLU A 122 -7.02 11.90 -0.60
CA GLU A 122 -8.17 11.03 -0.30
C GLU A 122 -9.20 11.07 -1.44
N SER A 123 -9.52 12.25 -1.97
CA SER A 123 -10.43 12.39 -3.13
C SER A 123 -9.86 11.71 -4.39
N ILE A 124 -8.55 11.85 -4.63
CA ILE A 124 -7.86 11.14 -5.72
C ILE A 124 -7.94 9.62 -5.51
N ALA A 125 -7.72 9.14 -4.29
CA ALA A 125 -7.82 7.71 -3.97
C ALA A 125 -9.22 7.14 -4.27
N PHE A 126 -10.28 7.85 -3.90
CA PHE A 126 -11.66 7.46 -4.23
C PHE A 126 -11.90 7.34 -5.73
N GLY A 127 -11.35 8.24 -6.55
CA GLY A 127 -11.48 8.16 -8.01
C GLY A 127 -10.61 7.10 -8.66
N LEU A 128 -9.43 6.78 -8.07
CA LEU A 128 -8.55 5.74 -8.59
C LEU A 128 -9.06 4.33 -8.33
N VAL A 129 -9.84 4.11 -7.26
CA VAL A 129 -10.37 2.78 -6.92
C VAL A 129 -11.18 2.18 -8.08
N PRO A 130 -12.23 2.81 -8.64
CA PRO A 130 -13.00 2.22 -9.73
C PRO A 130 -12.15 1.99 -10.99
N ILE A 131 -11.25 2.92 -11.33
CA ILE A 131 -10.32 2.76 -12.46
C ILE A 131 -9.45 1.53 -12.26
N GLY A 132 -8.85 1.39 -11.07
CA GLY A 132 -7.97 0.27 -10.74
C GLY A 132 -8.70 -1.07 -10.69
N LEU A 133 -9.94 -1.11 -10.21
CA LEU A 133 -10.74 -2.33 -10.22
C LEU A 133 -11.02 -2.81 -11.66
N VAL A 134 -11.50 -1.92 -12.53
CA VAL A 134 -11.81 -2.27 -13.93
C VAL A 134 -10.56 -2.58 -14.73
N SER A 135 -9.53 -1.72 -14.64
CA SER A 135 -8.27 -1.93 -15.36
C SER A 135 -7.52 -3.16 -14.84
N GLY A 136 -7.45 -3.35 -13.52
CA GLY A 136 -6.81 -4.50 -12.91
C GLY A 136 -7.49 -5.81 -13.31
N ALA A 137 -8.81 -5.88 -13.20
CA ALA A 137 -9.58 -7.04 -13.65
C ALA A 137 -9.37 -7.31 -15.15
N GLY A 138 -9.50 -6.28 -16.00
CA GLY A 138 -9.32 -6.42 -17.45
C GLY A 138 -7.92 -6.85 -17.85
N ILE A 139 -6.88 -6.20 -17.30
CA ILE A 139 -5.47 -6.52 -17.59
C ILE A 139 -5.16 -7.96 -17.17
N VAL A 140 -5.56 -8.37 -15.97
CA VAL A 140 -5.25 -9.70 -15.44
C VAL A 140 -5.96 -10.78 -16.23
N THR A 141 -7.25 -10.57 -16.57
CA THR A 141 -8.00 -11.51 -17.41
C THR A 141 -7.37 -11.73 -18.79
N LEU A 142 -6.75 -10.69 -19.37
CA LEU A 142 -6.13 -10.76 -20.69
C LEU A 142 -4.67 -11.24 -20.65
N LEU A 143 -3.89 -10.76 -19.67
CA LEU A 143 -2.43 -10.97 -19.68
C LEU A 143 -1.97 -12.20 -18.92
N LEU A 144 -2.63 -12.58 -17.81
CA LEU A 144 -2.17 -13.73 -17.02
C LEU A 144 -2.23 -15.04 -17.83
N PRO A 145 -3.31 -15.35 -18.58
CA PRO A 145 -3.36 -16.59 -19.38
C PRO A 145 -2.33 -16.64 -20.51
N VAL A 146 -1.79 -15.48 -20.93
CA VAL A 146 -0.73 -15.41 -21.95
C VAL A 146 0.65 -15.60 -21.33
N ALA A 147 0.83 -15.16 -20.08
CA ALA A 147 2.13 -15.14 -19.40
C ALA A 147 2.44 -16.44 -18.64
N PHE A 148 1.42 -17.21 -18.25
CA PHE A 148 1.55 -18.38 -17.38
C PHE A 148 0.82 -19.60 -17.97
N PRO A 149 1.21 -20.85 -17.59
CA PRO A 149 0.56 -22.07 -18.01
C PRO A 149 -0.93 -22.14 -17.66
N SER A 150 -1.71 -22.85 -18.48
CA SER A 150 -3.18 -22.95 -18.35
C SER A 150 -3.62 -23.61 -17.03
N GLU A 151 -2.81 -24.47 -16.44
CA GLU A 151 -3.07 -25.15 -15.17
C GLU A 151 -3.32 -24.19 -14.00
N TYR A 152 -2.80 -22.94 -14.07
CA TYR A 152 -3.08 -21.91 -13.07
C TYR A 152 -4.47 -21.23 -13.25
N PHE A 153 -5.20 -21.55 -14.32
CA PHE A 153 -6.47 -20.88 -14.66
C PHE A 153 -7.64 -21.83 -14.86
N ASP A 154 -7.40 -23.12 -15.08
CA ASP A 154 -8.42 -24.14 -15.38
C ASP A 154 -9.09 -24.72 -14.12
N GLY A 155 -8.60 -24.36 -12.93
CA GLY A 155 -9.13 -24.85 -11.65
C GLY A 155 -8.60 -26.25 -11.27
N SER A 156 -7.69 -26.83 -12.02
CA SER A 156 -7.10 -28.16 -11.73
C SER A 156 -6.38 -28.20 -10.39
N LEU A 157 -5.85 -27.07 -9.93
CA LEU A 157 -5.21 -26.88 -8.61
C LEU A 157 -6.19 -26.45 -7.51
N GLY A 158 -7.48 -26.63 -7.71
CA GLY A 158 -8.54 -26.31 -6.75
C GLY A 158 -9.08 -24.87 -6.81
N ALA A 159 -8.35 -23.93 -7.42
CA ALA A 159 -8.78 -22.55 -7.66
C ALA A 159 -8.12 -22.02 -8.93
N SER A 160 -8.59 -20.88 -9.42
CA SER A 160 -7.95 -20.12 -10.51
C SER A 160 -7.16 -18.94 -9.95
N ALA A 161 -5.94 -18.72 -10.44
CA ALA A 161 -5.14 -17.55 -10.08
C ALA A 161 -5.86 -16.23 -10.40
N GLN A 162 -6.71 -16.22 -11.43
CA GLN A 162 -7.54 -15.08 -11.78
C GLN A 162 -8.57 -14.78 -10.69
N ASP A 163 -9.29 -15.80 -10.21
CA ASP A 163 -10.35 -15.63 -9.21
C ASP A 163 -9.72 -15.15 -7.86
N ILE A 164 -8.59 -15.74 -7.47
CA ILE A 164 -7.80 -15.28 -6.32
C ILE A 164 -7.36 -13.83 -6.48
N PHE A 165 -6.90 -13.43 -7.68
CA PHE A 165 -6.52 -12.05 -7.93
C PHE A 165 -7.71 -11.09 -7.79
N MET A 166 -8.92 -11.48 -8.26
CA MET A 166 -10.11 -10.65 -8.11
C MET A 166 -10.44 -10.37 -6.65
N LEU A 167 -10.26 -11.35 -5.76
CA LEU A 167 -10.38 -11.11 -4.32
C LEU A 167 -9.29 -10.16 -3.81
N LEU A 168 -8.03 -10.35 -4.23
CA LEU A 168 -6.91 -9.47 -3.83
C LEU A 168 -7.08 -8.02 -4.29
N LEU A 169 -7.87 -7.74 -5.35
CA LEU A 169 -8.20 -6.37 -5.78
C LEU A 169 -8.92 -5.57 -4.68
N ALA A 170 -9.73 -6.21 -3.83
CA ALA A 170 -10.32 -5.53 -2.67
C ALA A 170 -9.23 -5.03 -1.72
N GLY A 171 -8.20 -5.86 -1.45
CA GLY A 171 -7.03 -5.45 -0.66
C GLY A 171 -6.25 -4.31 -1.31
N TRP A 172 -6.11 -4.33 -2.64
CA TRP A 172 -5.51 -3.22 -3.37
C TRP A 172 -6.28 -1.91 -3.17
N ALA A 173 -7.60 -1.95 -3.31
CA ALA A 173 -8.45 -0.77 -3.11
C ALA A 173 -8.31 -0.21 -1.67
N MET A 174 -8.31 -1.09 -0.65
CA MET A 174 -8.08 -0.69 0.75
C MET A 174 -6.69 -0.07 0.94
N THR A 175 -5.67 -0.59 0.24
CA THR A 175 -4.31 -0.04 0.28
C THR A 175 -4.26 1.36 -0.32
N VAL A 176 -4.91 1.60 -1.47
CA VAL A 176 -5.02 2.94 -2.09
C VAL A 176 -5.72 3.92 -1.14
N LEU A 177 -6.84 3.52 -0.56
CA LEU A 177 -7.60 4.35 0.39
C LEU A 177 -6.84 4.62 1.70
N SER A 178 -5.89 3.76 2.07
CA SER A 178 -5.07 3.95 3.28
C SER A 178 -3.93 4.97 3.11
N VAL A 179 -3.58 5.34 1.86
CA VAL A 179 -2.41 6.21 1.56
C VAL A 179 -2.41 7.50 2.37
N PRO A 180 -3.49 8.29 2.49
CA PRO A 180 -3.47 9.53 3.26
C PRO A 180 -3.13 9.30 4.74
N SER A 181 -3.82 8.37 5.40
CA SER A 181 -3.61 8.06 6.83
C SER A 181 -2.24 7.44 7.10
N TYR A 182 -1.83 6.49 6.26
CA TYR A 182 -0.51 5.85 6.34
C TYR A 182 0.62 6.85 6.16
N THR A 183 0.54 7.73 5.16
CA THR A 183 1.57 8.73 4.87
C THR A 183 1.62 9.82 5.94
N SER A 184 0.46 10.22 6.50
CA SER A 184 0.41 11.18 7.61
C SER A 184 1.11 10.65 8.87
N LEU A 185 1.00 9.35 9.17
CA LEU A 185 1.74 8.72 10.27
C LEU A 185 3.24 8.70 10.02
N GLN A 186 3.66 8.48 8.76
CA GLN A 186 5.06 8.48 8.37
C GLN A 186 5.68 9.90 8.41
N ALA A 187 4.92 10.93 7.97
CA ALA A 187 5.33 12.33 8.00
C ALA A 187 5.24 12.97 9.40
N GLY A 188 4.53 12.32 10.31
CA GLY A 188 4.22 12.84 11.64
C GLY A 188 5.44 12.95 12.56
N THR A 189 5.27 13.68 13.67
CA THR A 189 6.30 13.88 14.70
C THR A 189 6.54 12.65 15.59
N ARG A 190 5.67 11.65 15.51
CA ARG A 190 5.71 10.44 16.35
C ARG A 190 5.93 9.18 15.50
N PRO A 191 7.15 8.92 15.04
CA PRO A 191 7.45 7.81 14.12
C PRO A 191 7.07 6.43 14.69
N TRP A 192 7.06 6.27 16.02
CA TRP A 192 6.62 5.03 16.68
C TRP A 192 5.16 4.67 16.45
N ARG A 193 4.27 5.65 16.15
CA ARG A 193 2.89 5.35 15.76
C ARG A 193 2.82 4.59 14.43
N PHE A 194 3.69 4.98 13.50
CA PHE A 194 3.81 4.30 12.22
C PHE A 194 4.34 2.86 12.39
N THR A 195 5.41 2.69 13.19
CA THR A 195 5.94 1.35 13.52
C THR A 195 4.90 0.50 14.24
N GLY A 196 4.15 1.10 15.17
CA GLY A 196 3.04 0.44 15.87
C GLY A 196 1.93 -0.03 14.92
N LEU A 197 1.58 0.78 13.93
CA LEU A 197 0.62 0.37 12.89
C LEU A 197 1.13 -0.87 12.13
N ILE A 198 2.37 -0.84 11.66
CA ILE A 198 2.95 -1.97 10.91
C ILE A 198 3.05 -3.23 11.79
N ALA A 199 3.47 -3.10 13.04
CA ALA A 199 3.51 -4.23 13.98
C ALA A 199 2.10 -4.83 14.20
N LEU A 200 1.08 -3.97 14.39
CA LEU A 200 -0.31 -4.42 14.52
C LEU A 200 -0.76 -5.18 13.27
N VAL A 201 -0.50 -4.63 12.08
CA VAL A 201 -0.88 -5.28 10.81
C VAL A 201 -0.19 -6.64 10.66
N VAL A 202 1.10 -6.74 10.97
CA VAL A 202 1.84 -8.03 10.91
C VAL A 202 1.24 -9.06 11.85
N ILE A 203 1.02 -8.68 13.12
CA ILE A 203 0.45 -9.59 14.11
C ILE A 203 -0.93 -10.06 13.67
N MET A 204 -1.81 -9.13 13.28
CA MET A 204 -3.17 -9.47 12.86
C MET A 204 -3.19 -10.28 11.56
N ALA A 205 -2.36 -9.94 10.57
CA ALA A 205 -2.22 -10.70 9.34
C ALA A 205 -1.78 -12.15 9.62
N THR A 206 -0.82 -12.33 10.55
CA THR A 206 -0.38 -13.67 10.95
C THR A 206 -1.50 -14.46 11.63
N LEU A 207 -2.19 -13.85 12.60
CA LEU A 207 -3.24 -14.53 13.35
C LEU A 207 -4.45 -14.88 12.46
N ILE A 208 -4.91 -13.90 11.67
CA ILE A 208 -6.05 -14.09 10.75
C ILE A 208 -5.67 -15.08 9.65
N GLY A 209 -4.47 -14.92 9.06
CA GLY A 209 -3.98 -15.82 8.03
C GLY A 209 -3.87 -17.24 8.52
N TRP A 210 -3.27 -17.45 9.70
CA TRP A 210 -3.19 -18.77 10.31
C TRP A 210 -4.56 -19.39 10.52
N PHE A 211 -5.49 -18.65 11.14
CA PHE A 211 -6.83 -19.15 11.41
C PHE A 211 -7.62 -19.47 10.14
N LEU A 212 -7.67 -18.53 9.18
CA LEU A 212 -8.48 -18.68 7.97
C LEU A 212 -7.92 -19.77 7.04
N ILE A 213 -6.60 -19.80 6.84
CA ILE A 213 -5.97 -20.77 5.92
C ILE A 213 -6.10 -22.18 6.49
N ASN A 214 -5.87 -22.41 7.78
CA ASN A 214 -6.05 -23.73 8.39
C ASN A 214 -7.51 -24.19 8.29
N TRP A 215 -8.46 -23.28 8.63
CA TRP A 215 -9.88 -23.61 8.49
C TRP A 215 -10.27 -23.93 7.02
N GLY A 216 -9.70 -23.23 6.05
CA GLY A 216 -9.90 -23.50 4.62
C GLY A 216 -9.27 -24.82 4.20
N ALA A 217 -8.08 -25.14 4.67
CA ALA A 217 -7.35 -26.38 4.35
C ALA A 217 -8.08 -27.63 4.82
N ASP A 218 -8.80 -27.56 5.95
CA ASP A 218 -9.66 -28.63 6.44
C ASP A 218 -10.85 -28.92 5.49
N GLN A 219 -11.22 -27.98 4.62
CA GLN A 219 -12.35 -28.14 3.70
C GLN A 219 -11.87 -28.55 2.30
N SER A 220 -11.02 -27.75 1.68
CA SER A 220 -10.44 -28.03 0.37
C SER A 220 -9.24 -27.13 0.08
N VAL A 221 -8.40 -27.54 -0.86
CA VAL A 221 -7.28 -26.74 -1.38
C VAL A 221 -7.75 -25.38 -1.92
N GLY A 222 -8.83 -25.39 -2.72
CA GLY A 222 -9.39 -24.13 -3.28
C GLY A 222 -9.86 -23.18 -2.18
N THR A 223 -10.56 -23.70 -1.16
CA THR A 223 -11.01 -22.90 -0.02
C THR A 223 -9.81 -22.32 0.75
N ALA A 224 -8.71 -23.07 0.93
CA ALA A 224 -7.52 -22.55 1.59
C ALA A 224 -6.89 -21.38 0.82
N LEU A 225 -6.84 -21.46 -0.52
CA LEU A 225 -6.33 -20.39 -1.38
C LEU A 225 -7.20 -19.14 -1.31
N GLU A 226 -8.52 -19.29 -1.33
CA GLU A 226 -9.47 -18.18 -1.14
C GLU A 226 -9.34 -17.55 0.24
N MET A 227 -9.22 -18.37 1.30
CA MET A 227 -9.02 -17.89 2.67
C MET A 227 -7.70 -17.13 2.83
N ALA A 228 -6.65 -17.51 2.09
CA ALA A 228 -5.41 -16.72 2.04
C ALA A 228 -5.62 -15.35 1.39
N ALA A 229 -6.44 -15.26 0.33
CA ALA A 229 -6.81 -13.98 -0.26
C ALA A 229 -7.65 -13.13 0.71
N TYR A 230 -8.64 -13.71 1.38
CA TYR A 230 -9.42 -13.01 2.40
C TYR A 230 -8.56 -12.54 3.59
N ALA A 231 -7.56 -13.31 4.01
CA ALA A 231 -6.61 -12.90 5.04
C ALA A 231 -5.78 -11.68 4.61
N SER A 232 -5.30 -11.67 3.36
CA SER A 232 -4.62 -10.50 2.78
C SER A 232 -5.52 -9.27 2.75
N VAL A 233 -6.79 -9.42 2.33
CA VAL A 233 -7.77 -8.34 2.32
C VAL A 233 -8.05 -7.83 3.73
N ALA A 234 -8.25 -8.73 4.70
CA ALA A 234 -8.48 -8.36 6.09
C ALA A 234 -7.30 -7.58 6.68
N SER A 235 -6.05 -7.94 6.35
CA SER A 235 -4.86 -7.22 6.81
C SER A 235 -4.78 -5.80 6.26
N THR A 236 -5.15 -5.59 4.99
CA THR A 236 -5.21 -4.24 4.38
C THR A 236 -6.37 -3.41 4.94
N PHE A 237 -7.49 -4.05 5.28
CA PHE A 237 -8.62 -3.42 5.96
C PHE A 237 -8.21 -2.94 7.36
N ILE A 238 -7.50 -3.77 8.12
CA ILE A 238 -6.94 -3.38 9.43
C ILE A 238 -5.97 -2.20 9.27
N MET A 239 -5.09 -2.24 8.26
CA MET A 239 -4.17 -1.15 7.96
C MET A 239 -4.92 0.16 7.71
N LEU A 240 -6.02 0.14 6.96
CA LEU A 240 -6.85 1.31 6.70
C LEU A 240 -7.45 1.89 7.99
N PHE A 241 -8.19 1.08 8.75
CA PHE A 241 -8.92 1.57 9.93
C PHE A 241 -8.00 1.92 11.10
N ALA A 242 -6.98 1.11 11.36
CA ALA A 242 -5.97 1.42 12.36
C ALA A 242 -5.15 2.66 11.95
N GLY A 243 -4.87 2.82 10.66
CA GLY A 243 -4.24 4.02 10.10
C GLY A 243 -5.07 5.28 10.37
N ILE A 244 -6.37 5.26 10.08
CA ILE A 244 -7.31 6.36 10.38
C ILE A 244 -7.34 6.66 11.89
N GLY A 245 -7.40 5.62 12.72
CA GLY A 245 -7.42 5.76 14.18
C GLY A 245 -6.13 6.39 14.74
N LEU A 246 -4.98 5.86 14.36
CA LEU A 246 -3.67 6.32 14.84
C LEU A 246 -3.29 7.71 14.30
N SER A 247 -3.74 8.05 13.08
CA SER A 247 -3.57 9.39 12.48
C SER A 247 -4.57 10.42 13.01
N GLN A 248 -5.52 10.00 13.86
CA GLN A 248 -6.56 10.84 14.45
C GLN A 248 -7.53 11.48 13.43
N ARG A 249 -7.69 10.86 12.26
CA ARG A 249 -8.56 11.34 11.17
C ARG A 249 -10.02 10.85 11.25
N TRP A 250 -10.48 10.48 12.44
CA TRP A 250 -11.86 10.01 12.64
C TRP A 250 -12.94 11.05 12.33
N LYS A 251 -12.64 12.35 12.50
CA LYS A 251 -13.60 13.42 12.20
C LYS A 251 -13.86 13.51 10.70
N GLU A 252 -12.78 13.53 9.90
CA GLU A 252 -12.83 13.55 8.44
C GLU A 252 -13.48 12.28 7.90
N PHE A 253 -13.11 11.13 8.43
CA PHE A 253 -13.74 9.85 8.09
C PHE A 253 -15.25 9.89 8.36
N LYS A 254 -15.70 10.36 9.53
CA LYS A 254 -17.11 10.46 9.87
C LYS A 254 -17.87 11.48 9.00
N SER A 255 -17.24 12.60 8.64
CA SER A 255 -17.87 13.62 7.78
C SER A 255 -18.19 13.09 6.37
N ARG A 256 -17.40 12.10 5.89
CA ARG A 256 -17.59 11.40 4.62
C ARG A 256 -18.08 9.96 4.81
N GLY A 257 -18.70 9.65 5.95
CA GLY A 257 -19.02 8.28 6.34
C GLY A 257 -19.85 7.50 5.32
N LEU A 258 -20.81 8.13 4.68
CA LEU A 258 -21.61 7.51 3.63
C LEU A 258 -20.75 7.16 2.40
N GLN A 259 -19.87 8.07 1.96
CA GLN A 259 -18.96 7.85 0.83
C GLN A 259 -18.00 6.68 1.11
N TRP A 260 -17.43 6.63 2.33
CA TRP A 260 -16.59 5.52 2.77
C TRP A 260 -17.35 4.20 2.79
N ALA A 261 -18.52 4.16 3.41
CA ALA A 261 -19.34 2.96 3.50
C ALA A 261 -19.74 2.43 2.12
N LEU A 262 -20.20 3.30 1.23
CA LEU A 262 -20.55 2.93 -0.14
C LEU A 262 -19.34 2.44 -0.93
N THR A 263 -18.21 3.14 -0.86
CA THR A 263 -17.00 2.73 -1.59
C THR A 263 -16.51 1.37 -1.11
N ILE A 264 -16.36 1.17 0.20
CA ILE A 264 -15.89 -0.11 0.76
C ILE A 264 -16.89 -1.22 0.42
N GLY A 265 -18.20 -1.00 0.65
CA GLY A 265 -19.23 -1.99 0.34
C GLY A 265 -19.26 -2.40 -1.13
N LEU A 266 -19.21 -1.42 -2.04
CA LEU A 266 -19.20 -1.67 -3.48
C LEU A 266 -17.89 -2.35 -3.94
N VAL A 267 -16.74 -2.00 -3.36
CA VAL A 267 -15.48 -2.70 -3.64
C VAL A 267 -15.58 -4.18 -3.31
N PHE A 268 -16.05 -4.52 -2.11
CA PHE A 268 -16.19 -5.92 -1.70
C PHE A 268 -17.17 -6.67 -2.58
N VAL A 269 -18.38 -6.09 -2.83
CA VAL A 269 -19.38 -6.72 -3.67
C VAL A 269 -18.88 -6.92 -5.10
N THR A 270 -18.17 -5.94 -5.66
CA THR A 270 -17.60 -6.03 -7.01
C THR A 270 -16.52 -7.09 -7.10
N CYS A 271 -15.57 -7.11 -6.17
CA CYS A 271 -14.47 -8.06 -6.19
C CYS A 271 -14.96 -9.50 -5.96
N PHE A 272 -15.92 -9.69 -5.05
CA PHE A 272 -16.57 -10.99 -4.87
C PHE A 272 -17.31 -11.43 -6.13
N ALA A 273 -18.09 -10.55 -6.75
CA ALA A 273 -18.80 -10.86 -7.99
C ALA A 273 -17.85 -11.17 -9.16
N LEU A 274 -16.71 -10.51 -9.23
CA LEU A 274 -15.65 -10.78 -10.22
C LEU A 274 -15.00 -12.15 -10.00
N SER A 275 -14.75 -12.55 -8.73
CA SER A 275 -14.18 -13.87 -8.42
C SER A 275 -15.12 -15.00 -8.79
N GLU A 276 -16.44 -14.81 -8.64
CA GLU A 276 -17.49 -15.76 -9.04
C GLU A 276 -17.84 -15.68 -10.53
N ARG A 277 -17.16 -14.83 -11.30
CA ARG A 277 -17.45 -14.54 -12.72
C ARG A 277 -18.92 -14.21 -12.98
N SER A 278 -19.56 -13.52 -12.04
CA SER A 278 -20.98 -13.23 -12.01
C SER A 278 -21.29 -11.85 -12.60
N TRP A 279 -22.51 -11.69 -13.16
CA TRP A 279 -23.04 -10.40 -13.63
C TRP A 279 -23.10 -9.33 -12.52
N TRP A 280 -23.08 -9.71 -11.25
CA TRP A 280 -22.99 -8.82 -10.09
C TRP A 280 -21.73 -7.93 -10.11
N ALA A 281 -20.73 -8.27 -10.92
CA ALA A 281 -19.57 -7.41 -11.13
C ALA A 281 -19.95 -6.01 -11.60
N LEU A 282 -21.09 -5.84 -12.25
CA LEU A 282 -21.63 -4.53 -12.65
C LEU A 282 -21.98 -3.64 -11.44
N SER A 283 -22.12 -4.19 -10.24
CA SER A 283 -22.37 -3.42 -9.02
C SER A 283 -21.25 -2.42 -8.67
N GLY A 284 -20.05 -2.60 -9.22
CA GLY A 284 -18.94 -1.64 -9.08
C GLY A 284 -19.07 -0.39 -9.96
N LEU A 285 -19.94 -0.39 -10.98
CA LEU A 285 -20.10 0.77 -11.86
C LEU A 285 -20.48 2.07 -11.14
N PRO A 286 -21.31 2.08 -10.07
CA PRO A 286 -21.59 3.30 -9.32
C PRO A 286 -20.37 4.00 -8.73
N LEU A 287 -19.25 3.27 -8.51
CA LEU A 287 -18.01 3.87 -8.03
C LEU A 287 -17.44 4.92 -9.01
N PHE A 288 -17.76 4.82 -10.30
CA PHE A 288 -17.34 5.82 -11.29
C PHE A 288 -17.92 7.21 -11.07
N ILE A 289 -18.97 7.35 -10.24
CA ILE A 289 -19.49 8.66 -9.81
C ILE A 289 -18.43 9.46 -9.04
N LEU A 290 -17.46 8.80 -8.43
CA LEU A 290 -16.37 9.43 -7.67
C LEU A 290 -15.24 9.96 -8.58
N LEU A 291 -15.19 9.52 -9.84
CA LEU A 291 -14.13 9.88 -10.79
C LEU A 291 -14.04 11.38 -11.08
N PRO A 292 -15.14 12.14 -11.29
CA PRO A 292 -15.04 13.58 -11.53
C PRO A 292 -14.38 14.34 -10.38
N GLN A 293 -14.67 13.98 -9.13
CA GLN A 293 -14.06 14.60 -7.94
C GLN A 293 -12.55 14.36 -7.88
N ALA A 294 -12.10 13.17 -8.27
CA ALA A 294 -10.68 12.85 -8.34
C ALA A 294 -9.97 13.61 -9.46
N LEU A 295 -10.60 13.74 -10.64
CA LEU A 295 -10.05 14.51 -11.75
C LEU A 295 -9.92 15.99 -11.40
N GLU A 296 -10.92 16.59 -10.76
CA GLU A 296 -10.87 17.96 -10.28
C GLU A 296 -9.75 18.15 -9.25
N ALA A 297 -9.61 17.23 -8.29
CA ALA A 297 -8.53 17.25 -7.31
C ALA A 297 -7.13 17.14 -7.97
N MET A 298 -6.98 16.36 -9.04
CA MET A 298 -5.74 16.25 -9.80
C MET A 298 -5.43 17.57 -10.56
N GLN A 299 -6.41 18.15 -11.25
CA GLN A 299 -6.23 19.39 -12.01
C GLN A 299 -5.80 20.55 -11.12
N THR A 300 -6.41 20.70 -9.96
CA THR A 300 -6.03 21.75 -8.99
C THR A 300 -4.61 21.55 -8.46
N THR A 301 -4.11 20.32 -8.42
CA THR A 301 -2.73 20.01 -7.99
C THR A 301 -1.72 20.41 -9.06
N VAL A 302 -1.99 20.14 -10.33
CA VAL A 302 -1.11 20.50 -11.44
C VAL A 302 -1.08 22.01 -11.66
N GLY A 303 -2.22 22.68 -11.58
CA GLY A 303 -2.32 24.14 -11.75
C GLY A 303 -1.56 24.93 -10.67
N SER A 304 -1.51 24.44 -9.44
CA SER A 304 -0.80 25.12 -8.34
C SER A 304 0.72 24.95 -8.34
N GLN A 305 1.26 24.03 -9.16
CA GLN A 305 2.70 23.78 -9.27
C GLN A 305 3.36 24.48 -10.45
N LEU A 306 2.57 25.02 -11.38
CA LEU A 306 3.14 25.84 -12.45
C LEU A 306 3.47 27.20 -11.84
N PRO A 307 4.76 27.61 -11.76
CA PRO A 307 5.09 28.98 -11.36
C PRO A 307 4.37 29.89 -12.34
N GLU A 308 3.61 30.83 -11.80
CA GLU A 308 3.07 31.96 -12.54
C GLU A 308 4.29 32.66 -13.20
N LYS A 309 4.61 32.29 -14.45
CA LYS A 309 5.53 33.05 -15.24
C LYS A 309 4.85 34.38 -15.42
N THR A 310 5.23 35.35 -14.59
CA THR A 310 5.06 36.75 -14.86
C THR A 310 5.59 37.02 -16.27
N LEU A 311 4.68 36.99 -17.23
CA LEU A 311 4.87 37.63 -18.51
C LEU A 311 4.75 39.15 -18.25
N GLU A 312 5.71 39.74 -17.54
CA GLU A 312 6.05 41.12 -17.73
C GLU A 312 6.82 41.20 -19.03
N VAL A 313 6.05 41.46 -20.10
CA VAL A 313 6.58 41.94 -21.37
C VAL A 313 6.85 43.42 -21.15
N GLU A 314 8.13 43.79 -21.07
CA GLU A 314 8.59 45.12 -21.37
C GLU A 314 8.49 45.40 -22.88
#